data_9b6c9be29072917cf547d932c302f4a2
#
_entry.id   9b6c9be29072917cf547d932c302f4a2
#
_cell.length_a   1.000
_cell.length_b   1.000
_cell.length_c   1.000
_cell.angle_alpha   90.00
_cell.angle_beta   90.00
_cell.angle_gamma   90.00
#
_symmetry.space_group_name_H-M   'P 1'
#
loop_
_entity.id
_entity.type
_entity.pdbx_description
1 polymer ?
#
loop_
_entity_poly.entity_id
_entity_poly.type
_entity_poly.pdbx_seq_one_letter_code
_entity_poly.pdbx_strand_id
1 'polypeptide(L)'
;PAFRMRFWNLGANGQVLVGCLASAACMFYLGGKVPDGVVNIIMIVSAIAAGILWAVIPALFKAFFGTNETLFTLMMNYIAEGLVGFFVSLWATDGSGVLRPMSDGRLPMIVSQYFAVVFVAVLITGAVSVYLRFSKHGYEIDVVGESINTAKYIGINVKKVVIRTLALSGAICGVVGLLLTGGINFTVNSELHGGMGFTAIMTVWLAKFNPIMIIATCFFVSFITKGMAQVRLDFGFTDEATANI
;
A
#
# COMPACT_ATOMS: atom_id res chain seq x y z
N PRO A 1 -10.26 1.42 4.63
CA PRO A 1 -11.37 2.35 4.27
C PRO A 1 -12.21 1.82 3.11
N ALA A 2 -11.63 1.50 1.94
CA ALA A 2 -12.34 1.11 0.72
C ALA A 2 -13.30 -0.08 0.93
N PHE A 3 -12.86 -1.17 1.55
CA PHE A 3 -13.69 -2.35 1.80
C PHE A 3 -14.88 -2.10 2.74
N ARG A 4 -14.77 -1.14 3.68
CA ARG A 4 -15.87 -0.74 4.55
C ARG A 4 -17.00 -0.09 3.76
N MET A 5 -16.66 0.59 2.66
CA MET A 5 -17.60 1.14 1.68
C MET A 5 -18.11 0.10 0.67
N ARG A 6 -17.72 -1.18 0.80
CA ARG A 6 -17.94 -2.26 -0.18
C ARG A 6 -17.36 -1.96 -1.57
N PHE A 7 -16.33 -1.13 -1.64
CA PHE A 7 -15.54 -0.94 -2.84
C PHE A 7 -14.39 -1.96 -2.87
N TRP A 8 -14.42 -2.82 -3.85
CA TRP A 8 -13.44 -3.91 -4.01
C TRP A 8 -12.15 -3.39 -4.65
N ASN A 9 -11.30 -2.77 -3.81
CA ASN A 9 -10.00 -2.29 -4.26
C ASN A 9 -8.96 -3.41 -4.22
N LEU A 10 -8.73 -4.08 -5.34
CA LEU A 10 -7.63 -5.05 -5.50
C LEU A 10 -6.31 -4.37 -5.91
N GLY A 11 -6.30 -3.05 -6.10
CA GLY A 11 -5.17 -2.26 -6.58
C GLY A 11 -4.15 -1.85 -5.51
N ALA A 12 -4.23 -2.40 -4.31
CA ALA A 12 -3.34 -2.01 -3.22
C ALA A 12 -1.85 -2.26 -3.55
N ASN A 13 -1.53 -3.38 -4.22
CA ASN A 13 -0.17 -3.70 -4.66
C ASN A 13 0.40 -2.61 -5.58
N GLY A 14 -0.35 -2.21 -6.61
CA GLY A 14 0.07 -1.15 -7.53
C GLY A 14 0.20 0.22 -6.85
N GLN A 15 -0.71 0.55 -5.93
CA GLN A 15 -0.63 1.79 -5.14
C GLN A 15 0.64 1.83 -4.29
N VAL A 16 1.03 0.71 -3.68
CA VAL A 16 2.27 0.57 -2.91
C VAL A 16 3.48 0.68 -3.85
N LEU A 17 3.48 -0.04 -4.98
CA LEU A 17 4.58 -0.02 -5.94
C LEU A 17 4.86 1.38 -6.51
N VAL A 18 3.82 2.15 -6.82
CA VAL A 18 4.00 3.52 -7.30
C VAL A 18 4.53 4.43 -6.18
N GLY A 19 4.14 4.19 -4.93
CA GLY A 19 4.75 4.83 -3.76
C GLY A 19 6.24 4.47 -3.59
N CYS A 20 6.59 3.19 -3.79
CA CYS A 20 7.98 2.72 -3.82
C CYS A 20 8.78 3.40 -4.93
N LEU A 21 8.22 3.45 -6.14
CA LEU A 21 8.85 4.07 -7.29
C LEU A 21 9.13 5.56 -7.07
N ALA A 22 8.15 6.30 -6.55
CA ALA A 22 8.32 7.72 -6.22
C ALA A 22 9.41 7.95 -5.17
N SER A 23 9.46 7.10 -4.13
CA SER A 23 10.50 7.13 -3.11
C SER A 23 11.88 6.82 -3.70
N ALA A 24 11.98 5.75 -4.49
CA ALA A 24 13.23 5.36 -5.15
C ALA A 24 13.73 6.44 -6.12
N ALA A 25 12.83 7.09 -6.87
CA ALA A 25 13.19 8.20 -7.73
C ALA A 25 13.80 9.37 -6.94
N CYS A 26 13.23 9.72 -5.78
CA CYS A 26 13.80 10.76 -4.92
C CYS A 26 15.20 10.37 -4.42
N MET A 27 15.38 9.13 -3.96
CA MET A 27 16.69 8.63 -3.54
C MET A 27 17.71 8.67 -4.68
N PHE A 28 17.32 8.22 -5.87
CA PHE A 28 18.19 8.14 -7.05
C PHE A 28 18.63 9.51 -7.58
N TYR A 29 17.69 10.46 -7.69
CA TYR A 29 17.99 11.78 -8.31
C TYR A 29 18.49 12.83 -7.32
N LEU A 30 18.07 12.77 -6.06
CA LEU A 30 18.40 13.77 -5.03
C LEU A 30 19.43 13.26 -4.00
N GLY A 31 19.61 11.94 -3.89
CA GLY A 31 20.58 11.34 -2.99
C GLY A 31 22.00 11.87 -3.25
N GLY A 32 22.72 12.22 -2.20
CA GLY A 32 24.07 12.80 -2.26
C GLY A 32 24.17 14.23 -2.77
N LYS A 33 23.08 14.82 -3.33
CA LYS A 33 23.06 16.20 -3.82
C LYS A 33 22.44 17.18 -2.82
N VAL A 34 21.57 16.67 -1.97
CA VAL A 34 20.81 17.46 -0.99
C VAL A 34 20.92 16.77 0.36
N PRO A 35 20.87 17.51 1.50
CA PRO A 35 20.89 16.89 2.82
C PRO A 35 19.79 15.84 2.98
N ASP A 36 20.09 14.70 3.61
CA ASP A 36 19.19 13.55 3.75
C ASP A 36 17.83 13.91 4.36
N GLY A 37 17.79 14.86 5.30
CA GLY A 37 16.54 15.32 5.88
C GLY A 37 15.58 15.95 4.87
N VAL A 38 16.11 16.68 3.87
CA VAL A 38 15.30 17.28 2.80
C VAL A 38 14.84 16.20 1.81
N VAL A 39 15.73 15.26 1.47
CA VAL A 39 15.38 14.10 0.63
C VAL A 39 14.23 13.33 1.27
N ASN A 40 14.29 13.04 2.56
CA ASN A 40 13.25 12.31 3.29
C ASN A 40 11.90 13.04 3.27
N ILE A 41 11.88 14.37 3.43
CA ILE A 41 10.62 15.15 3.35
C ILE A 41 10.03 15.05 1.94
N ILE A 42 10.86 15.21 0.89
CA ILE A 42 10.42 15.11 -0.50
C ILE A 42 9.90 13.69 -0.79
N MET A 43 10.59 12.66 -0.30
CA MET A 43 10.16 11.26 -0.42
C MET A 43 8.77 11.03 0.21
N ILE A 44 8.54 11.55 1.42
CA ILE A 44 7.23 11.42 2.10
C ILE A 44 6.13 12.05 1.26
N VAL A 45 6.34 13.29 0.82
CA VAL A 45 5.34 14.02 0.02
C VAL A 45 5.10 13.34 -1.33
N SER A 46 6.16 12.96 -2.04
CA SER A 46 6.06 12.33 -3.35
C SER A 46 5.42 10.94 -3.29
N ALA A 47 5.76 10.12 -2.31
CA ALA A 47 5.16 8.80 -2.14
C ALA A 47 3.66 8.87 -1.83
N ILE A 48 3.26 9.78 -0.93
CA ILE A 48 1.84 10.02 -0.62
C ILE A 48 1.10 10.51 -1.85
N ALA A 49 1.64 11.52 -2.56
CA ALA A 49 1.04 12.07 -3.75
C ALA A 49 0.90 11.02 -4.86
N ALA A 50 1.93 10.23 -5.10
CA ALA A 50 1.93 9.18 -6.10
C ALA A 50 0.87 8.09 -5.78
N GLY A 51 0.79 7.65 -4.52
CA GLY A 51 -0.23 6.71 -4.06
C GLY A 51 -1.66 7.26 -4.21
N ILE A 52 -1.88 8.52 -3.85
CA ILE A 52 -3.18 9.21 -4.04
C ILE A 52 -3.56 9.26 -5.52
N LEU A 53 -2.67 9.76 -6.37
CA LEU A 53 -2.91 9.89 -7.81
C LEU A 53 -3.26 8.54 -8.42
N TRP A 54 -2.51 7.49 -8.07
CA TRP A 54 -2.76 6.14 -8.58
C TRP A 54 -4.11 5.58 -8.13
N ALA A 55 -4.51 5.82 -6.88
CA ALA A 55 -5.78 5.36 -6.34
C ALA A 55 -6.99 6.16 -6.84
N VAL A 56 -6.81 7.45 -7.16
CA VAL A 56 -7.89 8.32 -7.64
C VAL A 56 -8.31 7.96 -9.06
N ILE A 57 -7.41 7.45 -9.91
CA ILE A 57 -7.75 7.04 -11.28
C ILE A 57 -8.94 6.07 -11.29
N PRO A 58 -8.87 4.86 -10.69
CA PRO A 58 -10.01 3.94 -10.68
C PRO A 58 -11.23 4.50 -9.93
N ALA A 59 -11.03 5.35 -8.93
CA ALA A 59 -12.11 6.00 -8.21
C ALA A 59 -12.94 6.94 -9.11
N LEU A 60 -12.27 7.71 -9.97
CA LEU A 60 -12.92 8.59 -10.95
C LEU A 60 -13.71 7.77 -11.98
N PHE A 61 -13.08 6.73 -12.54
CA PHE A 61 -13.78 5.86 -13.51
C PHE A 61 -15.02 5.19 -12.89
N LYS A 62 -14.94 4.73 -11.65
CA LYS A 62 -16.10 4.20 -10.93
C LYS A 62 -17.16 5.26 -10.68
N ALA A 63 -16.77 6.44 -10.21
CA ALA A 63 -17.69 7.50 -9.81
C ALA A 63 -18.44 8.12 -10.98
N PHE A 64 -17.81 8.21 -12.16
CA PHE A 64 -18.39 8.90 -13.33
C PHE A 64 -18.94 7.94 -14.38
N PHE A 65 -18.28 6.79 -14.59
CA PHE A 65 -18.63 5.83 -15.65
C PHE A 65 -19.23 4.53 -15.12
N GLY A 66 -19.22 4.30 -13.79
CA GLY A 66 -19.79 3.08 -13.20
C GLY A 66 -19.00 1.82 -13.53
N THR A 67 -17.72 1.94 -13.91
CA THR A 67 -16.87 0.80 -14.29
C THR A 67 -16.76 -0.25 -13.18
N ASN A 68 -16.39 -1.48 -13.57
CA ASN A 68 -16.08 -2.54 -12.58
C ASN A 68 -14.77 -2.20 -11.87
N GLU A 69 -14.88 -1.82 -10.60
CA GLU A 69 -13.74 -1.40 -9.77
C GLU A 69 -12.72 -2.51 -9.55
N THR A 70 -13.18 -3.74 -9.42
CA THR A 70 -12.33 -4.92 -9.16
C THR A 70 -11.38 -5.17 -10.32
N LEU A 71 -11.93 -5.25 -11.54
CA LEU A 71 -11.12 -5.46 -12.75
C LEU A 71 -10.21 -4.27 -13.03
N PHE A 72 -10.73 -3.05 -12.89
CA PHE A 72 -9.95 -1.86 -13.15
C PHE A 72 -8.76 -1.74 -12.20
N THR A 73 -8.98 -1.93 -10.89
CA THR A 73 -7.90 -1.83 -9.90
C THR A 73 -6.88 -2.96 -10.04
N LEU A 74 -7.33 -4.18 -10.46
CA LEU A 74 -6.42 -5.28 -10.76
C LEU A 74 -5.51 -4.97 -11.97
N MET A 75 -6.07 -4.41 -13.05
CA MET A 75 -5.27 -4.00 -14.22
C MET A 75 -4.24 -2.92 -13.85
N MET A 76 -4.61 -2.00 -12.95
CA MET A 76 -3.68 -0.97 -12.46
C MET A 76 -2.47 -1.56 -11.72
N ASN A 77 -2.56 -2.75 -11.09
CA ASN A 77 -1.40 -3.42 -10.51
C ASN A 77 -0.38 -3.79 -11.58
N TYR A 78 -0.82 -4.46 -12.65
CA TYR A 78 0.08 -4.85 -13.76
C TYR A 78 0.74 -3.65 -14.45
N ILE A 79 -0.01 -2.54 -14.59
CA ILE A 79 0.57 -1.30 -15.12
C ILE A 79 1.64 -0.75 -14.18
N ALA A 80 1.41 -0.79 -12.86
CA ALA A 80 2.39 -0.35 -11.87
C ALA A 80 3.65 -1.22 -11.87
N GLU A 81 3.49 -2.55 -11.97
CA GLU A 81 4.60 -3.51 -12.09
C GLU A 81 5.43 -3.22 -13.35
N GLY A 82 4.77 -3.00 -14.50
CA GLY A 82 5.42 -2.62 -15.75
C GLY A 82 6.16 -1.29 -15.66
N LEU A 83 5.57 -0.27 -15.01
CA LEU A 83 6.23 1.02 -14.78
C LEU A 83 7.48 0.88 -13.91
N VAL A 84 7.40 0.13 -12.80
CA VAL A 84 8.56 -0.13 -11.94
C VAL A 84 9.65 -0.86 -12.72
N GLY A 85 9.31 -1.92 -13.46
CA GLY A 85 10.26 -2.64 -14.30
C GLY A 85 10.95 -1.74 -15.33
N PHE A 86 10.19 -0.87 -15.99
CA PHE A 86 10.72 0.11 -16.95
C PHE A 86 11.73 1.07 -16.29
N PHE A 87 11.38 1.70 -15.17
CA PHE A 87 12.29 2.62 -14.50
C PHE A 87 13.51 1.92 -13.90
N VAL A 88 13.35 0.72 -13.35
CA VAL A 88 14.48 -0.07 -12.87
C VAL A 88 15.45 -0.38 -14.00
N SER A 89 14.97 -0.75 -15.20
CA SER A 89 15.82 -1.01 -16.34
C SER A 89 16.55 0.26 -16.84
N LEU A 90 15.97 1.45 -16.68
CA LEU A 90 16.62 2.72 -16.99
C LEU A 90 17.70 3.10 -15.95
N TRP A 91 17.50 2.76 -14.68
CA TRP A 91 18.41 3.12 -13.58
C TRP A 91 19.52 2.09 -13.37
N ALA A 92 19.30 0.83 -13.73
CA ALA A 92 20.30 -0.25 -13.67
C ALA A 92 21.29 -0.13 -14.85
N THR A 93 22.31 0.70 -14.69
CA THR A 93 23.30 0.99 -15.73
C THR A 93 24.20 -0.19 -16.10
N ASP A 94 24.24 -1.22 -15.26
CA ASP A 94 25.06 -2.43 -15.45
C ASP A 94 24.34 -3.54 -16.23
N GLY A 95 23.16 -3.29 -16.77
CA GLY A 95 22.40 -4.25 -17.56
C GLY A 95 21.84 -5.44 -16.77
N SER A 96 21.99 -5.44 -15.46
CA SER A 96 21.53 -6.54 -14.58
C SER A 96 19.99 -6.59 -14.43
N GLY A 97 19.29 -5.51 -14.77
CA GLY A 97 17.86 -5.37 -14.53
C GLY A 97 17.47 -5.29 -13.04
N VAL A 98 18.45 -5.17 -12.16
CA VAL A 98 18.28 -5.07 -10.71
C VAL A 98 18.91 -3.79 -10.21
N LEU A 99 18.15 -2.98 -9.50
CA LEU A 99 18.65 -1.76 -8.89
C LEU A 99 19.37 -2.12 -7.59
N ARG A 100 20.65 -1.72 -7.47
CA ARG A 100 21.41 -1.92 -6.23
C ARG A 100 20.84 -1.09 -5.09
N PRO A 101 20.94 -1.57 -3.83
CA PRO A 101 20.48 -0.78 -2.67
C PRO A 101 21.18 0.57 -2.61
N MET A 102 20.38 1.63 -2.54
CA MET A 102 20.86 3.01 -2.46
C MET A 102 21.41 3.33 -1.07
N SER A 103 22.49 4.11 -1.01
CA SER A 103 23.14 4.51 0.24
C SER A 103 22.53 5.77 0.86
N ASP A 104 22.04 6.67 0.00
CA ASP A 104 21.62 8.03 0.39
C ASP A 104 20.09 8.12 0.50
N GLY A 105 19.60 9.08 1.32
CA GLY A 105 18.17 9.31 1.49
C GLY A 105 17.44 8.22 2.27
N ARG A 106 18.15 7.43 3.08
CA ARG A 106 17.53 6.44 3.96
C ARG A 106 16.74 7.11 5.08
N LEU A 107 15.62 6.51 5.45
CA LEU A 107 14.88 6.98 6.61
C LEU A 107 15.71 6.82 7.89
N PRO A 108 15.62 7.76 8.84
CA PRO A 108 16.39 7.71 10.08
C PRO A 108 16.05 6.45 10.88
N MET A 109 17.07 5.74 11.33
CA MET A 109 16.91 4.56 12.20
C MET A 109 16.66 5.01 13.63
N ILE A 110 15.49 4.62 14.18
CA ILE A 110 15.16 4.80 15.58
C ILE A 110 15.27 3.44 16.26
N VAL A 111 16.30 3.21 17.07
CA VAL A 111 16.60 1.94 17.77
C VAL A 111 16.94 0.79 16.80
N SER A 112 16.07 0.46 15.87
CA SER A 112 16.31 -0.48 14.77
C SER A 112 15.47 -0.10 13.55
N GLN A 113 15.89 -0.57 12.38
CA GLN A 113 15.20 -0.36 11.10
C GLN A 113 13.73 -0.79 11.15
N TYR A 114 13.46 -1.96 11.71
CA TYR A 114 12.09 -2.50 11.80
C TYR A 114 11.23 -1.81 12.86
N PHE A 115 11.83 -1.32 13.94
CA PHE A 115 11.09 -0.66 15.01
C PHE A 115 10.39 0.62 14.52
N ALA A 116 11.08 1.45 13.75
CA ALA A 116 10.52 2.67 13.19
C ALA A 116 9.33 2.35 12.26
N VAL A 117 9.46 1.32 11.40
CA VAL A 117 8.40 0.89 10.47
C VAL A 117 7.17 0.39 11.22
N VAL A 118 7.36 -0.47 12.23
CA VAL A 118 6.25 -0.99 13.05
C VAL A 118 5.57 0.14 13.82
N PHE A 119 6.34 1.06 14.41
CA PHE A 119 5.79 2.21 15.13
C PHE A 119 4.91 3.08 14.23
N VAL A 120 5.39 3.43 13.04
CA VAL A 120 4.62 4.21 12.05
C VAL A 120 3.37 3.45 11.62
N ALA A 121 3.45 2.14 11.36
CA ALA A 121 2.30 1.32 10.98
C ALA A 121 1.22 1.30 12.07
N VAL A 122 1.60 1.13 13.34
CA VAL A 122 0.66 1.16 14.48
C VAL A 122 0.02 2.54 14.63
N LEU A 123 0.82 3.60 14.52
CA LEU A 123 0.35 4.98 14.60
C LEU A 123 -0.68 5.28 13.50
N ILE A 124 -0.39 4.92 12.24
CA ILE A 124 -1.32 5.10 11.12
C ILE A 124 -2.59 4.28 11.33
N THR A 125 -2.46 3.03 11.79
CA THR A 125 -3.63 2.17 12.06
C THR A 125 -4.52 2.79 13.13
N GLY A 126 -3.94 3.30 14.22
CA GLY A 126 -4.65 4.01 15.27
C GLY A 126 -5.34 5.26 14.76
N ALA A 127 -4.61 6.11 14.03
CA ALA A 127 -5.14 7.34 13.46
C ALA A 127 -6.33 7.08 12.49
N VAL A 128 -6.19 6.10 11.59
CA VAL A 128 -7.25 5.68 10.66
C VAL A 128 -8.46 5.12 11.42
N SER A 129 -8.23 4.34 12.49
CA SER A 129 -9.30 3.79 13.32
C SER A 129 -10.13 4.90 13.99
N VAL A 130 -9.45 5.86 14.60
CA VAL A 130 -10.08 7.03 15.22
C VAL A 130 -10.82 7.86 14.16
N TYR A 131 -10.15 8.13 13.04
CA TYR A 131 -10.76 8.87 11.93
C TYR A 131 -12.04 8.23 11.41
N LEU A 132 -12.04 6.92 11.12
CA LEU A 132 -13.21 6.21 10.61
C LEU A 132 -14.34 6.11 11.64
N ARG A 133 -14.02 6.09 12.95
CA ARG A 133 -15.01 5.96 14.00
C ARG A 133 -15.68 7.30 14.38
N PHE A 134 -14.91 8.39 14.37
CA PHE A 134 -15.36 9.67 14.92
C PHE A 134 -15.55 10.77 13.88
N SER A 135 -15.19 10.57 12.61
CA SER A 135 -15.36 11.57 11.58
C SER A 135 -16.69 11.45 10.84
N LYS A 136 -17.18 12.57 10.33
CA LYS A 136 -18.32 12.61 9.40
C LYS A 136 -18.09 11.73 8.17
N HIS A 137 -16.85 11.72 7.65
CA HIS A 137 -16.47 10.91 6.50
C HIS A 137 -16.56 9.40 6.79
N GLY A 138 -16.18 8.97 8.02
CA GLY A 138 -16.36 7.57 8.44
C GLY A 138 -17.83 7.14 8.42
N TYR A 139 -18.73 8.00 8.91
CA TYR A 139 -20.17 7.78 8.82
C TYR A 139 -20.67 7.71 7.36
N GLU A 140 -20.23 8.63 6.51
CA GLU A 140 -20.59 8.63 5.07
C GLU A 140 -20.14 7.32 4.39
N ILE A 141 -18.94 6.82 4.71
CA ILE A 141 -18.41 5.53 4.21
C ILE A 141 -19.33 4.37 4.61
N ASP A 142 -19.76 4.31 5.86
CA ASP A 142 -20.63 3.23 6.36
C ASP A 142 -21.98 3.24 5.67
N VAL A 143 -22.62 4.41 5.57
CA VAL A 143 -23.92 4.56 4.90
C VAL A 143 -23.84 4.18 3.42
N VAL A 144 -22.80 4.64 2.70
CA VAL A 144 -22.59 4.25 1.29
C VAL A 144 -22.34 2.75 1.16
N GLY A 145 -21.64 2.14 2.12
CA GLY A 145 -21.38 0.70 2.16
C GLY A 145 -22.62 -0.13 2.41
N GLU A 146 -23.58 0.37 3.18
CA GLU A 146 -24.85 -0.32 3.42
C GLU A 146 -25.80 -0.19 2.22
N SER A 147 -26.03 1.01 1.76
CA SER A 147 -26.93 1.27 0.63
C SER A 147 -26.63 2.59 -0.08
N ILE A 148 -26.26 2.49 -1.35
CA ILE A 148 -26.04 3.66 -2.22
C ILE A 148 -27.34 4.51 -2.35
N ASN A 149 -28.50 3.85 -2.42
CA ASN A 149 -29.78 4.54 -2.58
C ASN A 149 -30.13 5.31 -1.31
N THR A 150 -29.94 4.72 -0.13
CA THR A 150 -30.14 5.39 1.15
C THR A 150 -29.19 6.59 1.30
N ALA A 151 -27.92 6.42 0.93
CA ALA A 151 -26.94 7.51 0.94
C ALA A 151 -27.38 8.70 0.08
N LYS A 152 -27.86 8.43 -1.13
CA LYS A 152 -28.39 9.49 -2.02
C LYS A 152 -29.65 10.15 -1.44
N TYR A 153 -30.55 9.38 -0.84
CA TYR A 153 -31.79 9.89 -0.26
C TYR A 153 -31.53 10.89 0.87
N ILE A 154 -30.55 10.65 1.72
CA ILE A 154 -30.16 11.57 2.81
C ILE A 154 -29.16 12.65 2.38
N GLY A 155 -28.93 12.82 1.07
CA GLY A 155 -28.13 13.90 0.51
C GLY A 155 -26.62 13.68 0.50
N ILE A 156 -26.11 12.46 0.75
CA ILE A 156 -24.68 12.14 0.67
C ILE A 156 -24.24 12.08 -0.79
N ASN A 157 -23.19 12.82 -1.13
CA ASN A 157 -22.59 12.77 -2.47
C ASN A 157 -21.69 11.55 -2.61
N VAL A 158 -22.25 10.43 -3.08
CA VAL A 158 -21.56 9.16 -3.25
C VAL A 158 -20.26 9.28 -4.05
N LYS A 159 -20.25 10.09 -5.13
CA LYS A 159 -19.03 10.29 -5.95
C LYS A 159 -17.88 10.87 -5.14
N LYS A 160 -18.17 11.91 -4.32
CA LYS A 160 -17.16 12.51 -3.43
C LYS A 160 -16.67 11.52 -2.39
N VAL A 161 -17.56 10.73 -1.80
CA VAL A 161 -17.20 9.73 -0.79
C VAL A 161 -16.24 8.67 -1.40
N VAL A 162 -16.57 8.14 -2.58
CA VAL A 162 -15.72 7.18 -3.28
C VAL A 162 -14.32 7.76 -3.54
N ILE A 163 -14.23 8.92 -4.16
CA ILE A 163 -12.95 9.55 -4.50
C ILE A 163 -12.10 9.83 -3.24
N ARG A 164 -12.70 10.41 -2.18
CA ARG A 164 -11.98 10.70 -0.93
C ARG A 164 -11.51 9.44 -0.21
N THR A 165 -12.33 8.41 -0.22
CA THR A 165 -11.99 7.12 0.43
C THR A 165 -10.83 6.43 -0.29
N LEU A 166 -10.84 6.43 -1.62
CA LEU A 166 -9.74 5.87 -2.42
C LEU A 166 -8.47 6.71 -2.31
N ALA A 167 -8.59 8.04 -2.29
CA ALA A 167 -7.46 8.94 -2.06
C ALA A 167 -6.79 8.67 -0.70
N LEU A 168 -7.59 8.51 0.37
CA LEU A 168 -7.08 8.14 1.69
C LEU A 168 -6.41 6.76 1.67
N SER A 169 -7.01 5.78 1.01
CA SER A 169 -6.40 4.44 0.84
C SER A 169 -5.08 4.52 0.08
N GLY A 170 -5.03 5.27 -1.01
CA GLY A 170 -3.81 5.49 -1.79
C GLY A 170 -2.72 6.21 -1.02
N ALA A 171 -3.08 7.21 -0.19
CA ALA A 171 -2.13 7.89 0.69
C ALA A 171 -1.45 6.89 1.65
N ILE A 172 -2.23 6.01 2.28
CA ILE A 172 -1.71 4.98 3.18
C ILE A 172 -0.80 4.00 2.42
N CYS A 173 -1.23 3.54 1.24
CA CYS A 173 -0.41 2.67 0.39
C CYS A 173 0.90 3.36 -0.04
N GLY A 174 0.86 4.67 -0.34
CA GLY A 174 2.05 5.47 -0.64
C GLY A 174 3.03 5.50 0.54
N VAL A 175 2.54 5.68 1.78
CA VAL A 175 3.39 5.60 2.99
C VAL A 175 3.96 4.20 3.17
N VAL A 176 3.19 3.14 2.92
CA VAL A 176 3.73 1.77 2.95
C VAL A 176 4.85 1.59 1.93
N GLY A 177 4.68 2.12 0.71
CA GLY A 177 5.72 2.11 -0.33
C GLY A 177 6.99 2.85 0.12
N LEU A 178 6.84 4.02 0.73
CA LEU A 178 7.95 4.76 1.33
C LEU A 178 8.70 3.94 2.38
N LEU A 179 7.97 3.29 3.29
CA LEU A 179 8.57 2.48 4.36
C LEU A 179 9.29 1.24 3.81
N LEU A 180 8.75 0.62 2.75
CA LEU A 180 9.39 -0.52 2.09
C LEU A 180 10.69 -0.11 1.40
N THR A 181 10.69 0.98 0.65
CA THR A 181 11.85 1.43 -0.12
C THR A 181 12.86 2.19 0.75
N GLY A 182 12.43 3.20 1.49
CA GLY A 182 13.33 4.04 2.27
C GLY A 182 13.66 3.50 3.66
N GLY A 183 12.83 2.58 4.20
CA GLY A 183 12.99 2.03 5.55
C GLY A 183 13.54 0.61 5.61
N ILE A 184 13.27 -0.26 4.62
CA ILE A 184 13.61 -1.69 4.72
C ILE A 184 14.56 -2.14 3.62
N ASN A 185 14.18 -1.97 2.34
CA ASN A 185 14.90 -2.61 1.24
C ASN A 185 15.94 -1.71 0.57
N PHE A 186 15.81 -0.40 0.65
CA PHE A 186 16.66 0.62 0.02
C PHE A 186 16.80 0.46 -1.51
N THR A 187 15.89 -0.29 -2.11
CA THR A 187 15.82 -0.57 -3.55
C THR A 187 14.37 -0.71 -3.96
N VAL A 188 14.12 -0.79 -5.26
CA VAL A 188 12.80 -1.05 -5.82
C VAL A 188 12.90 -2.12 -6.91
N ASN A 189 11.93 -3.03 -6.92
CA ASN A 189 11.69 -3.99 -7.99
C ASN A 189 10.20 -4.24 -8.14
N SER A 190 9.79 -4.88 -9.23
CA SER A 190 8.38 -5.12 -9.54
C SER A 190 7.67 -6.04 -8.54
N GLU A 191 8.41 -6.87 -7.82
CA GLU A 191 7.87 -7.84 -6.86
C GLU A 191 7.98 -7.39 -5.39
N LEU A 192 8.43 -6.14 -5.15
CA LEU A 192 8.70 -5.63 -3.80
C LEU A 192 7.46 -5.69 -2.88
N HIS A 193 6.27 -5.65 -3.44
CA HIS A 193 5.02 -5.78 -2.69
C HIS A 193 4.77 -7.20 -2.15
N GLY A 194 5.45 -8.25 -2.66
CA GLY A 194 5.35 -9.64 -2.21
C GLY A 194 3.92 -10.19 -2.11
N GLY A 195 2.97 -9.69 -2.93
CA GLY A 195 1.56 -10.09 -2.85
C GLY A 195 0.82 -9.60 -1.59
N MET A 196 1.44 -8.78 -0.75
CA MET A 196 0.90 -8.35 0.56
C MET A 196 -0.46 -7.66 0.47
N GLY A 197 -0.79 -7.03 -0.67
CA GLY A 197 -2.09 -6.41 -0.89
C GLY A 197 -3.23 -7.43 -0.88
N PHE A 198 -3.04 -8.59 -1.50
CA PHE A 198 -4.04 -9.68 -1.47
C PHE A 198 -4.14 -10.31 -0.08
N THR A 199 -3.01 -10.57 0.56
CA THR A 199 -2.97 -11.06 1.95
C THR A 199 -3.67 -10.10 2.90
N ALA A 200 -3.49 -8.79 2.74
CA ALA A 200 -4.17 -7.77 3.53
C ALA A 200 -5.70 -7.82 3.37
N ILE A 201 -6.21 -8.14 2.18
CA ILE A 201 -7.65 -8.32 1.98
C ILE A 201 -8.17 -9.48 2.83
N MET A 202 -7.49 -10.64 2.77
CA MET A 202 -7.86 -11.82 3.56
C MET A 202 -7.83 -11.53 5.07
N THR A 203 -6.79 -10.84 5.56
CA THR A 203 -6.67 -10.48 6.98
C THR A 203 -7.76 -9.54 7.45
N VAL A 204 -8.16 -8.56 6.64
CA VAL A 204 -9.25 -7.63 6.97
C VAL A 204 -10.59 -8.34 7.03
N TRP A 205 -10.85 -9.29 6.13
CA TRP A 205 -12.07 -10.11 6.16
C TRP A 205 -12.12 -11.01 7.38
N LEU A 206 -11.02 -11.67 7.70
CA LEU A 206 -10.91 -12.51 8.89
C LEU A 206 -11.14 -11.70 10.18
N ALA A 207 -10.68 -10.46 10.22
CA ALA A 207 -10.87 -9.52 11.33
C ALA A 207 -12.26 -8.86 11.37
N LYS A 208 -13.18 -9.19 10.45
CA LYS A 208 -14.51 -8.55 10.33
C LYS A 208 -14.46 -7.02 10.37
N PHE A 209 -13.46 -6.42 9.71
CA PHE A 209 -13.21 -4.97 9.63
C PHE A 209 -12.95 -4.28 10.99
N ASN A 210 -12.70 -5.03 12.06
CA ASN A 210 -12.36 -4.46 13.36
C ASN A 210 -10.85 -4.12 13.39
N PRO A 211 -10.46 -2.85 13.62
CA PRO A 211 -9.05 -2.43 13.57
C PRO A 211 -8.14 -3.15 14.57
N ILE A 212 -8.62 -3.45 15.77
CA ILE A 212 -7.85 -4.18 16.79
C ILE A 212 -7.63 -5.61 16.33
N MET A 213 -8.67 -6.27 15.82
CA MET A 213 -8.57 -7.63 15.30
C MET A 213 -7.69 -7.71 14.05
N ILE A 214 -7.63 -6.65 13.22
CA ILE A 214 -6.72 -6.61 12.07
C ILE A 214 -5.26 -6.73 12.51
N ILE A 215 -4.85 -6.08 13.60
CA ILE A 215 -3.48 -6.21 14.11
C ILE A 215 -3.19 -7.67 14.52
N ALA A 216 -4.11 -8.29 15.27
CA ALA A 216 -3.95 -9.67 15.69
C ALA A 216 -3.93 -10.66 14.52
N THR A 217 -4.83 -10.50 13.55
CA THR A 217 -4.88 -11.36 12.34
C THR A 217 -3.68 -11.15 11.44
N CYS A 218 -3.19 -9.91 11.26
CA CYS A 218 -1.95 -9.64 10.53
C CYS A 218 -0.75 -10.32 11.19
N PHE A 219 -0.65 -10.24 12.52
CA PHE A 219 0.41 -10.92 13.25
C PHE A 219 0.34 -12.43 13.04
N PHE A 220 -0.85 -13.03 13.19
CA PHE A 220 -1.06 -14.46 13.02
C PHE A 220 -0.72 -14.94 11.60
N VAL A 221 -1.22 -14.25 10.57
CA VAL A 221 -0.91 -14.58 9.16
C VAL A 221 0.58 -14.42 8.87
N SER A 222 1.21 -13.34 9.35
CA SER A 222 2.65 -13.14 9.18
C SER A 222 3.47 -14.21 9.88
N PHE A 223 3.05 -14.64 11.07
CA PHE A 223 3.68 -15.72 11.82
C PHE A 223 3.62 -17.05 11.04
N ILE A 224 2.44 -17.41 10.51
CA ILE A 224 2.27 -18.60 9.67
C ILE A 224 3.17 -18.51 8.44
N THR A 225 3.10 -17.40 7.68
CA THR A 225 3.87 -17.23 6.44
C THR A 225 5.38 -17.34 6.68
N LYS A 226 5.89 -16.73 7.76
CA LYS A 226 7.32 -16.82 8.13
C LYS A 226 7.70 -18.20 8.66
N GLY A 227 6.82 -18.81 9.46
CA GLY A 227 7.01 -20.18 9.94
C GLY A 227 7.08 -21.19 8.80
N MET A 228 6.16 -21.10 7.84
CA MET A 228 6.19 -21.96 6.64
C MET A 228 7.45 -21.75 5.80
N ALA A 229 7.90 -20.51 5.63
CA ALA A 229 9.16 -20.24 4.92
C ALA A 229 10.36 -20.87 5.62
N GLN A 230 10.40 -20.88 6.97
CA GLN A 230 11.47 -21.53 7.73
C GLN A 230 11.40 -23.06 7.60
N VAL A 231 10.22 -23.65 7.75
CA VAL A 231 10.01 -25.09 7.56
C VAL A 231 10.46 -25.54 6.18
N ARG A 232 10.18 -24.74 5.15
CA ARG A 232 10.64 -25.01 3.78
C ARG A 232 12.16 -25.09 3.70
N LEU A 233 12.87 -24.16 4.32
CA LEU A 233 14.34 -24.14 4.32
C LEU A 233 14.93 -25.33 5.09
N ASP A 234 14.34 -25.69 6.23
CA ASP A 234 14.84 -26.73 7.10
C ASP A 234 14.58 -28.15 6.55
N PHE A 235 13.45 -28.35 5.88
CA PHE A 235 13.03 -29.66 5.36
C PHE A 235 13.15 -29.81 3.84
N GLY A 236 13.59 -28.79 3.12
CA GLY A 236 13.77 -28.82 1.66
C GLY A 236 12.48 -29.00 0.85
N PHE A 237 11.33 -28.57 1.39
CA PHE A 237 10.06 -28.65 0.65
C PHE A 237 10.02 -27.69 -0.52
N THR A 238 9.35 -28.10 -1.59
CA THR A 238 9.09 -27.23 -2.75
C THR A 238 8.05 -26.15 -2.41
N ASP A 239 8.04 -25.06 -3.16
CA ASP A 239 7.08 -23.96 -2.99
C ASP A 239 5.61 -24.44 -3.09
N GLU A 240 5.35 -25.41 -4.00
CA GLU A 240 4.02 -25.99 -4.19
C GLU A 240 3.56 -26.81 -2.98
N ALA A 241 4.47 -27.54 -2.32
CA ALA A 241 4.12 -28.33 -1.14
C ALA A 241 3.74 -27.44 0.06
N THR A 242 4.40 -26.29 0.20
CA THR A 242 4.10 -25.35 1.31
C THR A 242 2.91 -24.45 1.04
N ALA A 243 2.50 -24.25 -0.20
CA ALA A 243 1.31 -23.48 -0.55
C ALA A 243 -0.01 -24.24 -0.27
N ASN A 244 0.05 -25.57 -0.12
CA ASN A 244 -1.11 -26.44 0.10
C ASN A 244 -1.34 -26.82 1.57
N ILE A 245 -0.52 -26.32 2.49
CA ILE A 245 -0.66 -26.48 3.95
C ILE A 245 -1.16 -25.17 4.55
#